data_709017063ef2cce86269b295d62f22eb
#
_entry.id   709017063ef2cce86269b295d62f22eb
#
_cell.length_a   1.000
_cell.length_b   1.000
_cell.length_c   1.000
_cell.angle_alpha   90.00
_cell.angle_beta   90.00
_cell.angle_gamma   90.00
#
_symmetry.space_group_name_H-M   'P 1'
#
loop_
_entity.id
_entity.type
_entity.pdbx_description
1 polymer ?
#
loop_
_entity_poly.entity_id
_entity_poly.type
_entity_poly.pdbx_seq_one_letter_code
_entity_poly.pdbx_strand_id
1 'polypeptide(L)'
;AIIVSAIFKASFGSDFYSQYAVVMLVVIIGVAEWPQYARTIRASVLAEKKKEYVEAARVMGFKAPRIMFRHILPNCLSPILVISTVQVANAIMSEAALSFLGLGLPVDQPSLGALISIGFNYIFSGAWWITAFPGIVLVTLVLVINLLGDWLRDVFNPKLYKG
;
A
#
# COMPACT_ATOMS: atom_id res chain seq x y z
N ALA A 1 -7.59 10.75 0.46
CA ALA A 1 -8.52 9.68 0.03
C ALA A 1 -9.97 10.06 0.34
N ILE A 2 -10.36 10.33 1.61
CA ILE A 2 -11.74 10.58 2.07
C ILE A 2 -12.48 11.67 1.27
N ILE A 3 -11.87 12.84 1.09
CA ILE A 3 -12.50 13.97 0.36
C ILE A 3 -12.74 13.60 -1.11
N VAL A 4 -11.78 12.93 -1.74
CA VAL A 4 -11.88 12.55 -3.15
C VAL A 4 -12.97 11.50 -3.34
N SER A 5 -13.05 10.47 -2.48
CA SER A 5 -14.12 9.46 -2.56
C SER A 5 -15.51 10.05 -2.32
N ALA A 6 -15.63 11.00 -1.37
CA ALA A 6 -16.88 11.70 -1.10
C ALA A 6 -17.35 12.54 -2.29
N ILE A 7 -16.43 13.30 -2.92
CA ILE A 7 -16.74 14.10 -4.12
C ILE A 7 -17.17 13.20 -5.28
N PHE A 8 -16.46 12.10 -5.52
CA PHE A 8 -16.84 11.16 -6.59
C PHE A 8 -18.23 10.56 -6.36
N LYS A 9 -18.53 10.09 -5.14
CA LYS A 9 -19.83 9.55 -4.78
C LYS A 9 -20.96 10.58 -4.98
N ALA A 10 -20.70 11.84 -4.65
CA ALA A 10 -21.67 12.94 -4.82
C ALA A 10 -21.86 13.34 -6.29
N SER A 11 -20.81 13.24 -7.13
CA SER A 11 -20.84 13.76 -8.51
C SER A 11 -21.40 12.77 -9.52
N PHE A 12 -21.21 11.46 -9.34
CA PHE A 12 -21.52 10.45 -10.37
C PHE A 12 -22.78 9.61 -10.09
N GLY A 13 -23.46 9.83 -8.98
CA GLY A 13 -24.66 9.07 -8.62
C GLY A 13 -24.39 7.63 -8.14
N SER A 14 -25.42 7.01 -7.52
CA SER A 14 -25.27 5.70 -6.87
C SER A 14 -24.99 4.55 -7.83
N ASP A 15 -25.60 4.56 -9.01
CA ASP A 15 -25.54 3.43 -9.97
C ASP A 15 -24.18 3.34 -10.64
N PHE A 16 -23.63 4.48 -11.07
CA PHE A 16 -22.28 4.54 -11.62
C PHE A 16 -21.23 4.20 -10.55
N TYR A 17 -21.43 4.68 -9.34
CA TYR A 17 -20.53 4.38 -8.22
C TYR A 17 -20.49 2.89 -7.90
N SER A 18 -21.64 2.19 -7.87
CA SER A 18 -21.68 0.75 -7.58
C SER A 18 -20.94 -0.09 -8.62
N GLN A 19 -21.03 0.29 -9.89
CA GLN A 19 -20.39 -0.43 -10.99
C GLN A 19 -18.86 -0.26 -10.99
N TYR A 20 -18.34 0.92 -10.64
CA TYR A 20 -16.92 1.25 -10.74
C TYR A 20 -16.24 1.47 -9.38
N ALA A 21 -16.91 1.18 -8.27
CA ALA A 21 -16.41 1.45 -6.91
C ALA A 21 -15.01 0.88 -6.64
N VAL A 22 -14.77 -0.38 -7.02
CA VAL A 22 -13.46 -1.04 -6.84
C VAL A 22 -12.36 -0.30 -7.59
N VAL A 23 -12.58 -0.01 -8.87
CA VAL A 23 -11.60 0.67 -9.72
C VAL A 23 -11.32 2.08 -9.20
N MET A 24 -12.36 2.80 -8.83
CA MET A 24 -12.24 4.14 -8.26
C MET A 24 -11.45 4.11 -6.94
N LEU A 25 -11.77 3.18 -6.06
CA LEU A 25 -11.09 3.04 -4.77
C LEU A 25 -9.61 2.69 -4.95
N VAL A 26 -9.28 1.78 -5.87
CA VAL A 26 -7.90 1.46 -6.23
C VAL A 26 -7.14 2.68 -6.74
N VAL A 27 -7.76 3.47 -7.65
CA VAL A 27 -7.14 4.69 -8.18
C VAL A 27 -6.94 5.73 -7.08
N ILE A 28 -7.94 5.96 -6.22
CA ILE A 28 -7.88 6.94 -5.14
C ILE A 28 -6.77 6.57 -4.13
N ILE A 29 -6.71 5.31 -3.70
CA ILE A 29 -5.66 4.85 -2.77
C ILE A 29 -4.30 4.90 -3.48
N GLY A 30 -4.19 4.44 -4.72
CA GLY A 30 -2.94 4.46 -5.48
C GLY A 30 -2.37 5.86 -5.65
N VAL A 31 -3.22 6.85 -5.98
CA VAL A 31 -2.81 8.26 -6.09
C VAL A 31 -2.47 8.86 -4.72
N ALA A 32 -3.13 8.42 -3.65
CA ALA A 32 -2.81 8.89 -2.31
C ALA A 32 -1.46 8.37 -1.80
N GLU A 33 -1.11 7.12 -2.12
CA GLU A 33 0.10 6.44 -1.63
C GLU A 33 1.33 6.63 -2.54
N TRP A 34 1.13 7.00 -3.81
CA TRP A 34 2.22 7.17 -4.78
C TRP A 34 3.37 8.10 -4.29
N PRO A 35 3.14 9.22 -3.55
CA PRO A 35 4.22 10.09 -3.11
C PRO A 35 5.22 9.39 -2.17
N GLN A 36 4.76 8.39 -1.43
CA GLN A 36 5.63 7.60 -0.55
C GLN A 36 6.64 6.78 -1.37
N TYR A 37 6.16 6.10 -2.42
CA TYR A 37 7.03 5.37 -3.35
C TYR A 37 8.03 6.31 -4.04
N ALA A 38 7.54 7.45 -4.54
CA ALA A 38 8.39 8.43 -5.22
C ALA A 38 9.51 8.95 -4.32
N ARG A 39 9.21 9.26 -3.06
CA ARG A 39 10.22 9.71 -2.09
C ARG A 39 11.25 8.62 -1.79
N THR A 40 10.80 7.38 -1.58
CA THR A 40 11.69 6.26 -1.28
C THR A 40 12.61 5.94 -2.44
N ILE A 41 12.07 5.86 -3.67
CA ILE A 41 12.86 5.63 -4.88
C ILE A 41 13.89 6.74 -5.05
N ARG A 42 13.48 7.99 -4.91
CA ARG A 42 14.40 9.14 -5.01
C ARG A 42 15.53 9.06 -4.00
N ALA A 43 15.23 8.78 -2.74
CA ALA A 43 16.23 8.63 -1.69
C ALA A 43 17.21 7.49 -1.97
N SER A 44 16.69 6.32 -2.38
CA SER A 44 17.49 5.15 -2.74
C SER A 44 18.43 5.43 -3.92
N VAL A 45 17.92 6.04 -4.98
CA VAL A 45 18.72 6.39 -6.16
C VAL A 45 19.80 7.42 -5.81
N LEU A 46 19.50 8.41 -4.97
CA LEU A 46 20.50 9.41 -4.56
C LEU A 46 21.62 8.78 -3.71
N ALA A 47 21.31 7.79 -2.88
CA ALA A 47 22.30 7.04 -2.12
C ALA A 47 23.15 6.16 -3.03
N GLU A 48 22.52 5.40 -3.94
CA GLU A 48 23.21 4.51 -4.87
C GLU A 48 24.15 5.24 -5.85
N LYS A 49 23.76 6.44 -6.31
CA LYS A 49 24.57 7.26 -7.21
C LYS A 49 25.95 7.66 -6.68
N LYS A 50 26.12 7.64 -5.35
CA LYS A 50 27.37 8.04 -4.68
C LYS A 50 28.30 6.86 -4.42
N LYS A 51 27.94 5.66 -4.78
CA LYS A 51 28.72 4.45 -4.54
C LYS A 51 29.84 4.31 -5.58
N GLU A 52 30.97 3.74 -5.15
CA GLU A 52 32.19 3.57 -5.95
C GLU A 52 31.97 2.81 -7.26
N TYR A 53 31.09 1.79 -7.27
CA TYR A 53 30.81 1.04 -8.48
C TYR A 53 30.12 1.88 -9.57
N VAL A 54 29.38 2.92 -9.17
CA VAL A 54 28.76 3.87 -10.13
C VAL A 54 29.81 4.80 -10.70
N GLU A 55 30.78 5.23 -9.89
CA GLU A 55 31.90 6.04 -10.34
C GLU A 55 32.81 5.26 -11.29
N ALA A 56 33.13 4.01 -10.93
CA ALA A 56 33.88 3.11 -11.80
C ALA A 56 33.19 2.91 -13.17
N ALA A 57 31.86 2.71 -13.17
CA ALA A 57 31.10 2.60 -14.42
C ALA A 57 31.14 3.86 -15.27
N ARG A 58 31.22 5.06 -14.67
CA ARG A 58 31.40 6.33 -15.39
C ARG A 58 32.79 6.44 -16.00
N VAL A 59 33.81 6.08 -15.24
CA VAL A 59 35.22 6.08 -15.75
C VAL A 59 35.38 5.12 -16.91
N MET A 60 34.68 3.97 -16.90
CA MET A 60 34.63 3.02 -18.02
C MET A 60 33.83 3.52 -19.23
N GLY A 61 33.29 4.75 -19.22
CA GLY A 61 32.58 5.37 -20.33
C GLY A 61 31.16 4.88 -20.56
N PHE A 62 30.52 4.19 -19.58
CA PHE A 62 29.13 3.78 -19.74
C PHE A 62 28.18 4.97 -19.77
N LYS A 63 27.21 4.94 -20.70
CA LYS A 63 26.19 5.99 -20.83
C LYS A 63 25.26 5.99 -19.61
N ALA A 64 24.78 7.16 -19.20
CA ALA A 64 23.91 7.35 -18.04
C ALA A 64 22.68 6.41 -17.99
N PRO A 65 21.94 6.15 -19.10
CA PRO A 65 20.83 5.19 -19.07
C PRO A 65 21.26 3.76 -18.69
N ARG A 66 22.43 3.30 -19.23
CA ARG A 66 22.95 1.97 -18.91
C ARG A 66 23.30 1.85 -17.43
N ILE A 67 23.93 2.88 -16.86
CA ILE A 67 24.26 2.93 -15.42
C ILE A 67 22.97 2.89 -14.59
N MET A 68 21.96 3.66 -14.99
CA MET A 68 20.68 3.74 -14.29
C MET A 68 19.98 2.38 -14.25
N PHE A 69 19.73 1.78 -15.42
CA PHE A 69 18.89 0.56 -15.50
C PHE A 69 19.65 -0.72 -15.14
N ARG A 70 20.95 -0.80 -15.35
CA ARG A 70 21.74 -2.02 -15.14
C ARG A 70 22.48 -2.05 -13.81
N HIS A 71 22.79 -0.90 -13.22
CA HIS A 71 23.58 -0.83 -11.99
C HIS A 71 22.81 -0.23 -10.82
N ILE A 72 22.08 0.88 -11.01
CA ILE A 72 21.39 1.58 -9.91
C ILE A 72 20.03 0.93 -9.63
N LEU A 73 19.18 0.77 -10.64
CA LEU A 73 17.80 0.30 -10.47
C LEU A 73 17.70 -1.07 -9.77
N PRO A 74 18.48 -2.10 -10.11
CA PRO A 74 18.39 -3.40 -9.42
C PRO A 74 18.69 -3.28 -7.92
N ASN A 75 19.65 -2.42 -7.54
CA ASN A 75 19.98 -2.20 -6.14
C ASN A 75 18.93 -1.36 -5.37
N CYS A 76 18.10 -0.61 -6.10
CA CYS A 76 16.98 0.13 -5.51
C CYS A 76 15.71 -0.72 -5.36
N LEU A 77 15.62 -1.91 -5.98
CA LEU A 77 14.42 -2.77 -5.89
C LEU A 77 14.21 -3.30 -4.47
N SER A 78 15.27 -3.66 -3.75
CA SER A 78 15.17 -4.18 -2.40
C SER A 78 14.42 -3.22 -1.44
N PRO A 79 14.79 -1.95 -1.28
CA PRO A 79 14.02 -1.01 -0.47
C PRO A 79 12.58 -0.80 -0.96
N ILE A 80 12.35 -0.88 -2.27
CA ILE A 80 11.00 -0.73 -2.86
C ILE A 80 10.11 -1.90 -2.49
N LEU A 81 10.61 -3.13 -2.58
CA LEU A 81 9.86 -4.34 -2.19
C LEU A 81 9.47 -4.30 -0.72
N VAL A 82 10.38 -3.89 0.15
CA VAL A 82 10.11 -3.75 1.59
C VAL A 82 9.02 -2.72 1.85
N ILE A 83 9.09 -1.53 1.23
CA ILE A 83 8.05 -0.52 1.45
C ILE A 83 6.72 -0.94 0.85
N SER A 84 6.72 -1.75 -0.23
CA SER A 84 5.49 -2.24 -0.85
C SER A 84 4.66 -3.10 0.09
N THR A 85 5.26 -3.91 0.95
CA THR A 85 4.52 -4.72 1.93
C THR A 85 3.83 -3.85 2.98
N VAL A 86 4.51 -2.83 3.49
CA VAL A 86 3.91 -1.85 4.42
C VAL A 86 2.77 -1.08 3.74
N GLN A 87 2.94 -0.71 2.47
CA GLN A 87 1.91 0.02 1.73
C GLN A 87 0.68 -0.85 1.41
N VAL A 88 0.84 -2.16 1.23
CA VAL A 88 -0.30 -3.08 1.13
C VAL A 88 -1.10 -3.09 2.42
N ALA A 89 -0.44 -3.16 3.59
CA ALA A 89 -1.11 -3.07 4.89
C ALA A 89 -1.86 -1.73 5.06
N ASN A 90 -1.22 -0.61 4.69
CA ASN A 90 -1.84 0.72 4.72
C ASN A 90 -3.04 0.82 3.77
N ALA A 91 -2.96 0.23 2.57
CA ALA A 91 -4.07 0.22 1.61
C ALA A 91 -5.28 -0.55 2.14
N ILE A 92 -5.05 -1.71 2.78
CA ILE A 92 -6.11 -2.50 3.42
C ILE A 92 -6.78 -1.70 4.56
N MET A 93 -5.99 -1.04 5.40
CA MET A 93 -6.51 -0.18 6.46
C MET A 93 -7.30 1.01 5.92
N SER A 94 -6.80 1.63 4.84
CA SER A 94 -7.46 2.76 4.17
C SER A 94 -8.79 2.34 3.53
N GLU A 95 -8.83 1.18 2.86
CA GLU A 95 -10.08 0.60 2.33
C GLU A 95 -11.08 0.34 3.46
N ALA A 96 -10.65 -0.34 4.51
CA ALA A 96 -11.52 -0.67 5.64
C ALA A 96 -12.08 0.59 6.31
N ALA A 97 -11.28 1.63 6.49
CA ALA A 97 -11.71 2.91 7.05
C ALA A 97 -12.71 3.63 6.12
N LEU A 98 -12.47 3.65 4.82
CA LEU A 98 -13.39 4.25 3.84
C LEU A 98 -14.72 3.49 3.79
N SER A 99 -14.67 2.16 3.78
CA SER A 99 -15.86 1.30 3.78
C SER A 99 -16.65 1.44 5.09
N PHE A 100 -15.97 1.53 6.23
CA PHE A 100 -16.60 1.81 7.53
C PHE A 100 -17.35 3.14 7.54
N LEU A 101 -16.80 4.18 6.92
CA LEU A 101 -17.42 5.51 6.79
C LEU A 101 -18.51 5.58 5.70
N GLY A 102 -18.80 4.47 5.01
CA GLY A 102 -19.76 4.41 3.92
C GLY A 102 -19.29 5.08 2.61
N LEU A 103 -17.99 5.36 2.50
CA LEU A 103 -17.33 5.98 1.32
C LEU A 103 -16.46 4.97 0.54
N GLY A 104 -16.48 3.70 0.95
CA GLY A 104 -15.76 2.60 0.31
C GLY A 104 -16.64 1.81 -0.64
N LEU A 105 -16.54 0.48 -0.58
CA LEU A 105 -17.31 -0.42 -1.44
C LEU A 105 -18.81 -0.36 -1.15
N PRO A 106 -19.68 -0.51 -2.16
CA PRO A 106 -21.13 -0.62 -1.98
C PRO A 106 -21.49 -1.90 -1.18
N VAL A 107 -22.70 -1.92 -0.63
CA VAL A 107 -23.17 -3.01 0.25
C VAL A 107 -23.26 -4.37 -0.46
N ASP A 108 -23.41 -4.38 -1.77
CA ASP A 108 -23.43 -5.56 -2.63
C ASP A 108 -22.02 -6.16 -2.87
N GLN A 109 -20.97 -5.41 -2.53
CA GLN A 109 -19.58 -5.87 -2.60
C GLN A 109 -19.01 -6.03 -1.19
N PRO A 110 -18.94 -7.29 -0.66
CA PRO A 110 -18.51 -7.52 0.71
C PRO A 110 -17.05 -7.15 0.92
N SER A 111 -16.77 -6.31 1.92
CA SER A 111 -15.42 -6.02 2.42
C SER A 111 -15.40 -6.16 3.95
N LEU A 112 -14.20 -6.34 4.52
CA LEU A 112 -14.04 -6.40 5.98
C LEU A 112 -14.49 -5.09 6.63
N GLY A 113 -14.19 -3.93 6.02
CA GLY A 113 -14.63 -2.64 6.51
C GLY A 113 -16.14 -2.46 6.47
N ALA A 114 -16.81 -2.90 5.41
CA ALA A 114 -18.26 -2.88 5.31
C ALA A 114 -18.93 -3.78 6.37
N LEU A 115 -18.37 -4.98 6.59
CA LEU A 115 -18.87 -5.90 7.64
C LEU A 115 -18.72 -5.29 9.03
N ILE A 116 -17.61 -4.62 9.32
CA ILE A 116 -17.40 -3.91 10.60
C ILE A 116 -18.43 -2.78 10.75
N SER A 117 -18.68 -2.03 9.68
CA SER A 117 -19.66 -0.93 9.67
C SER A 117 -21.09 -1.43 9.94
N ILE A 118 -21.50 -2.48 9.24
CA ILE A 118 -22.81 -3.10 9.46
C ILE A 118 -22.91 -3.63 10.89
N GLY A 119 -21.90 -4.37 11.35
CA GLY A 119 -21.88 -4.96 12.69
C GLY A 119 -21.92 -3.90 13.80
N PHE A 120 -21.32 -2.74 13.57
CA PHE A 120 -21.30 -1.63 14.54
C PHE A 120 -22.72 -1.21 14.96
N ASN A 121 -23.69 -1.23 14.04
CA ASN A 121 -25.08 -0.90 14.34
C ASN A 121 -25.75 -1.92 15.28
N TYR A 122 -25.22 -3.13 15.37
CA TYR A 122 -25.75 -4.22 16.21
C TYR A 122 -25.03 -4.38 17.54
N ILE A 123 -23.99 -3.62 17.84
CA ILE A 123 -23.22 -3.70 19.09
C ILE A 123 -24.13 -3.50 20.30
N PHE A 124 -24.96 -2.46 20.24
CA PHE A 124 -25.89 -2.13 21.34
C PHE A 124 -27.08 -3.08 21.45
N SER A 125 -27.34 -3.89 20.42
CA SER A 125 -28.37 -4.96 20.45
C SER A 125 -27.83 -6.27 21.04
N GLY A 126 -26.58 -6.29 21.53
CA GLY A 126 -25.94 -7.45 22.12
C GLY A 126 -25.18 -8.35 21.11
N ALA A 127 -25.29 -8.10 19.80
CA ALA A 127 -24.66 -8.91 18.76
C ALA A 127 -23.24 -8.39 18.40
N TRP A 128 -22.42 -8.17 19.41
CA TRP A 128 -21.07 -7.61 19.28
C TRP A 128 -20.12 -8.45 18.39
N TRP A 129 -20.37 -9.76 18.27
CA TRP A 129 -19.54 -10.68 17.49
C TRP A 129 -19.54 -10.36 16.00
N ILE A 130 -20.60 -9.72 15.46
CA ILE A 130 -20.71 -9.34 14.05
C ILE A 130 -19.61 -8.31 13.67
N THR A 131 -19.23 -7.46 14.62
CA THR A 131 -18.11 -6.51 14.45
C THR A 131 -16.77 -7.12 14.83
N ALA A 132 -16.75 -7.91 15.92
CA ALA A 132 -15.51 -8.42 16.48
C ALA A 132 -14.78 -9.40 15.54
N PHE A 133 -15.48 -10.33 14.90
CA PHE A 133 -14.85 -11.31 14.00
C PHE A 133 -14.20 -10.66 12.78
N PRO A 134 -14.88 -9.81 11.99
CA PRO A 134 -14.20 -9.10 10.87
C PRO A 134 -13.06 -8.20 11.35
N GLY A 135 -13.19 -7.57 12.51
CA GLY A 135 -12.13 -6.77 13.12
C GLY A 135 -10.89 -7.60 13.45
N ILE A 136 -11.05 -8.77 14.07
CA ILE A 136 -9.94 -9.69 14.36
C ILE A 136 -9.27 -10.17 13.06
N VAL A 137 -10.06 -10.53 12.05
CA VAL A 137 -9.54 -10.95 10.76
C VAL A 137 -8.73 -9.82 10.10
N LEU A 138 -9.22 -8.58 10.12
CA LEU A 138 -8.53 -7.42 9.59
C LEU A 138 -7.17 -7.20 10.29
N VAL A 139 -7.18 -7.19 11.63
CA VAL A 139 -5.96 -7.00 12.43
C VAL A 139 -4.95 -8.12 12.16
N THR A 140 -5.40 -9.36 12.11
CA THR A 140 -4.54 -10.52 11.83
C THR A 140 -3.94 -10.43 10.42
N LEU A 141 -4.74 -10.05 9.42
CA LEU A 141 -4.28 -9.87 8.04
C LEU A 141 -3.19 -8.80 7.94
N VAL A 142 -3.42 -7.64 8.53
CA VAL A 142 -2.45 -6.53 8.56
C VAL A 142 -1.17 -6.94 9.29
N LEU A 143 -1.29 -7.65 10.41
CA LEU A 143 -0.15 -8.14 11.18
C LEU A 143 0.69 -9.13 10.37
N VAL A 144 0.05 -10.11 9.71
CA VAL A 144 0.75 -11.09 8.88
C VAL A 144 1.49 -10.41 7.71
N ILE A 145 0.86 -9.43 7.05
CA ILE A 145 1.51 -8.69 5.96
C ILE A 145 2.71 -7.89 6.47
N ASN A 146 2.61 -7.23 7.63
CA ASN A 146 3.72 -6.51 8.22
C ASN A 146 4.87 -7.44 8.62
N LEU A 147 4.60 -8.59 9.23
CA LEU A 147 5.61 -9.61 9.53
C LEU A 147 6.30 -10.13 8.27
N LEU A 148 5.53 -10.35 7.20
CA LEU A 148 6.09 -10.73 5.91
C LEU A 148 7.00 -9.64 5.33
N GLY A 149 6.63 -8.37 5.51
CA GLY A 149 7.44 -7.22 5.14
C GLY A 149 8.77 -7.16 5.89
N ASP A 150 8.74 -7.37 7.19
CA ASP A 150 9.93 -7.40 8.02
C ASP A 150 10.84 -8.57 7.64
N TRP A 151 10.27 -9.76 7.42
CA TRP A 151 11.02 -10.92 6.93
C TRP A 151 11.68 -10.66 5.58
N LEU A 152 10.96 -10.07 4.61
CA LEU A 152 11.52 -9.67 3.31
C LEU A 152 12.66 -8.66 3.48
N ARG A 153 12.51 -7.70 4.40
CA ARG A 153 13.55 -6.73 4.70
C ARG A 153 14.83 -7.41 5.17
N ASP A 154 14.71 -8.41 6.04
CA ASP A 154 15.87 -9.13 6.57
C ASP A 154 16.53 -9.99 5.48
N VAL A 155 15.75 -10.69 4.67
CA VAL A 155 16.24 -11.50 3.54
C VAL A 155 16.96 -10.65 2.49
N PHE A 156 16.44 -9.46 2.18
CA PHE A 156 17.05 -8.56 1.18
C PHE A 156 18.12 -7.63 1.75
N ASN A 157 18.47 -7.72 3.04
CA ASN A 157 19.50 -6.91 3.64
C ASN A 157 20.88 -7.63 3.60
N PRO A 158 21.76 -7.28 2.66
CA PRO A 158 23.05 -7.98 2.51
C PRO A 158 24.01 -7.74 3.69
N LYS A 159 23.69 -6.82 4.61
CA LYS A 159 24.54 -6.53 5.77
C LYS A 159 24.44 -7.57 6.88
N LEU A 160 23.35 -8.36 6.93
CA LEU A 160 23.15 -9.40 7.94
C LEU A 160 23.96 -10.67 7.63
N TYR A 161 24.42 -10.86 6.39
CA TYR A 161 25.21 -12.03 5.96
C TYR A 161 26.74 -11.83 6.07
N LYS A 162 27.21 -10.70 6.63
CA LYS A 162 28.63 -10.45 6.91
C LYS A 162 28.89 -10.54 8.42
N GLY A 163 28.58 -11.67 9.01
CA GLY A 163 29.04 -12.12 10.31
C GLY A 163 29.94 -13.32 10.13
#